data_4fecdf44cdf06e0fe0e345e25070040c
#
_entry.id   4fecdf44cdf06e0fe0e345e25070040c
#
_cell.length_a   1.000
_cell.length_b   1.000
_cell.length_c   1.000
_cell.angle_alpha   90.00
_cell.angle_beta   90.00
_cell.angle_gamma   90.00
#
_symmetry.space_group_name_H-M   'P 1'
#
loop_
_entity.id
_entity.type
_entity.pdbx_description
1 polymer ?
#
loop_
_entity_poly.entity_id
_entity_poly.type
_entity_poly.pdbx_seq_one_letter_code
_entity_poly.pdbx_strand_id
1 'polypeptide(L)'
;MASWRRITRIAGLAVGAVAAGAGAALAAEKVAVGRLRLRPDPEADEPFGQLHGRALTVVADDGVPLHAEINGPDDAPVTVVFCHGYTLSQDVWHYQRRDLAAAARLVFWDQRGHGRSGQCSQESCTISQLGADLYAVLAATAPGPAPVVLVGHSMGGMTIMALARQHPELFGPKVTGVVLISTVADDVDPTLWLPVLLRPVARQVATPVMRGVSTGRRAALTERVRHAGGDLAFLSTRYIAFGAPAVSPSVVDYLERIIRATPVGVVAAFYHALLQHDERAALSVLGRVPVTVVAGEEDRLIPLAQTEGLAAEIPGATLVRVPDAGHAIILERPELVNRVITELIARSAAGTGPRAHDTGPRADGTAARSAPA
;
A
#
# COMPACT_ATOMS: atom_id res chain seq x y z
N MET A 1 -60.71 13.96 12.40
CA MET A 1 -59.62 14.69 13.12
C MET A 1 -58.73 13.79 14.02
N ALA A 2 -59.18 12.61 14.45
CA ALA A 2 -58.39 11.73 15.34
C ALA A 2 -57.21 10.98 14.64
N SER A 3 -57.27 10.74 13.35
CA SER A 3 -56.23 10.00 12.60
C SER A 3 -54.95 10.81 12.36
N TRP A 4 -55.08 12.11 12.07
CA TRP A 4 -53.91 12.99 11.83
C TRP A 4 -53.07 13.18 13.09
N ARG A 5 -53.68 13.30 14.26
CA ARG A 5 -52.95 13.41 15.53
C ARG A 5 -52.20 12.14 15.93
N ARG A 6 -52.68 10.96 15.50
CA ARG A 6 -51.93 9.69 15.71
C ARG A 6 -50.73 9.58 14.78
N ILE A 7 -50.85 9.96 13.50
CA ILE A 7 -49.74 9.92 12.52
C ILE A 7 -48.63 10.89 12.92
N THR A 8 -48.99 12.11 13.34
CA THR A 8 -47.96 13.08 13.80
C THR A 8 -47.27 12.66 15.10
N ARG A 9 -47.98 11.97 16.03
CA ARG A 9 -47.34 11.42 17.24
C ARG A 9 -46.42 10.25 16.94
N ILE A 10 -46.76 9.33 16.03
CA ILE A 10 -45.91 8.20 15.61
C ILE A 10 -44.70 8.72 14.83
N ALA A 11 -44.88 9.69 13.92
CA ALA A 11 -43.79 10.33 13.21
C ALA A 11 -42.83 11.09 14.17
N GLY A 12 -43.38 11.80 15.15
CA GLY A 12 -42.60 12.50 16.18
C GLY A 12 -41.80 11.55 17.08
N LEU A 13 -42.40 10.39 17.45
CA LEU A 13 -41.70 9.35 18.23
C LEU A 13 -40.62 8.65 17.40
N ALA A 14 -40.86 8.40 16.11
CA ALA A 14 -39.84 7.81 15.20
C ALA A 14 -38.67 8.78 14.98
N VAL A 15 -38.93 10.06 14.74
CA VAL A 15 -37.90 11.10 14.62
C VAL A 15 -37.15 11.28 15.93
N GLY A 16 -37.84 11.27 17.07
CA GLY A 16 -37.23 11.34 18.39
C GLY A 16 -36.35 10.13 18.70
N ALA A 17 -36.77 8.92 18.34
CA ALA A 17 -35.99 7.70 18.52
C ALA A 17 -34.74 7.68 17.61
N VAL A 18 -34.86 8.13 16.36
CA VAL A 18 -33.70 8.27 15.43
C VAL A 18 -32.75 9.35 15.95
N ALA A 19 -33.23 10.49 16.41
CA ALA A 19 -32.41 11.55 16.98
C ALA A 19 -31.70 11.11 18.27
N ALA A 20 -32.42 10.41 19.18
CA ALA A 20 -31.82 9.85 20.39
C ALA A 20 -30.77 8.76 20.06
N GLY A 21 -31.06 7.88 19.09
CA GLY A 21 -30.11 6.89 18.60
C GLY A 21 -28.86 7.52 17.99
N ALA A 22 -29.02 8.57 17.17
CA ALA A 22 -27.90 9.31 16.61
C ALA A 22 -27.08 10.05 17.70
N GLY A 23 -27.73 10.65 18.67
CA GLY A 23 -27.09 11.29 19.82
C GLY A 23 -26.30 10.30 20.68
N ALA A 24 -26.86 9.11 20.94
CA ALA A 24 -26.18 8.04 21.66
C ALA A 24 -24.99 7.49 20.89
N ALA A 25 -25.10 7.33 19.57
CA ALA A 25 -24.01 6.90 18.70
C ALA A 25 -22.86 7.91 18.70
N LEU A 26 -23.15 9.21 18.57
CA LEU A 26 -22.14 10.27 18.65
C LEU A 26 -21.47 10.34 20.03
N ALA A 27 -22.23 10.15 21.12
CA ALA A 27 -21.67 10.12 22.45
C ALA A 27 -20.75 8.90 22.64
N ALA A 28 -21.17 7.72 22.16
CA ALA A 28 -20.35 6.50 22.19
C ALA A 28 -19.07 6.66 21.37
N GLU A 29 -19.15 7.27 20.19
CA GLU A 29 -18.00 7.61 19.35
C GLU A 29 -17.00 8.50 20.10
N LYS A 30 -17.47 9.61 20.67
CA LYS A 30 -16.59 10.51 21.43
C LYS A 30 -15.93 9.84 22.63
N VAL A 31 -16.67 8.97 23.34
CA VAL A 31 -16.10 8.18 24.44
C VAL A 31 -15.06 7.19 23.95
N ALA A 32 -15.31 6.51 22.82
CA ALA A 32 -14.37 5.57 22.23
C ALA A 32 -13.07 6.27 21.77
N VAL A 33 -13.21 7.38 21.05
CA VAL A 33 -12.05 8.20 20.61
C VAL A 33 -11.31 8.77 21.81
N GLY A 34 -12.02 9.33 22.79
CA GLY A 34 -11.39 9.84 24.01
C GLY A 34 -10.57 8.78 24.74
N ARG A 35 -11.10 7.55 24.88
CA ARG A 35 -10.35 6.43 25.47
C ARG A 35 -9.13 6.01 24.67
N LEU A 36 -9.21 6.03 23.34
CA LEU A 36 -8.10 5.71 22.47
C LEU A 36 -7.00 6.78 22.54
N ARG A 37 -7.38 8.06 22.55
CA ARG A 37 -6.44 9.19 22.63
C ARG A 37 -5.79 9.36 24.02
N LEU A 38 -6.38 8.78 25.06
CA LEU A 38 -5.80 8.72 26.42
C LEU A 38 -4.84 7.54 26.63
N ARG A 39 -4.61 6.71 25.61
CA ARG A 39 -3.62 5.64 25.69
C ARG A 39 -2.20 6.21 25.72
N PRO A 40 -1.21 5.43 26.23
CA PRO A 40 0.20 5.80 26.10
C PRO A 40 0.55 6.10 24.63
N ASP A 41 1.26 7.17 24.40
CA ASP A 41 1.65 7.64 23.07
C ASP A 41 3.17 7.90 23.03
N PRO A 42 3.99 6.83 22.95
CA PRO A 42 5.44 6.96 22.91
C PRO A 42 5.94 7.69 21.65
N GLU A 43 5.14 7.78 20.60
CA GLU A 43 5.45 8.49 19.36
C GLU A 43 4.87 9.92 19.32
N ALA A 44 4.41 10.48 20.44
CA ALA A 44 3.82 11.84 20.49
C ALA A 44 4.77 12.94 19.97
N ASP A 45 6.06 12.79 20.22
CA ASP A 45 7.09 13.75 19.82
C ASP A 45 7.77 13.39 18.49
N GLU A 46 7.33 12.31 17.81
CA GLU A 46 7.90 11.90 16.53
C GLU A 46 7.57 12.95 15.44
N PRO A 47 8.56 13.44 14.66
CA PRO A 47 8.37 14.51 13.68
C PRO A 47 7.67 14.02 12.40
N PHE A 48 6.50 13.42 12.56
CA PHE A 48 5.72 12.88 11.45
C PHE A 48 5.43 13.90 10.35
N GLY A 49 5.80 13.54 9.09
CA GLY A 49 5.60 14.39 7.93
C GLY A 49 6.60 15.56 7.82
N GLN A 50 7.65 15.60 8.64
CA GLN A 50 8.68 16.65 8.62
C GLN A 50 10.02 16.17 8.02
N LEU A 51 10.17 14.86 7.79
CA LEU A 51 11.37 14.30 7.18
C LEU A 51 11.27 14.42 5.66
N HIS A 52 12.20 15.13 5.05
CA HIS A 52 12.26 15.35 3.61
C HIS A 52 13.65 15.02 3.05
N GLY A 53 13.70 14.80 1.74
CA GLY A 53 14.91 14.61 0.98
C GLY A 53 15.14 15.72 -0.04
N ARG A 54 16.13 15.54 -0.90
CA ARG A 54 16.33 16.39 -2.08
C ARG A 54 15.21 16.13 -3.08
N ALA A 55 14.30 17.09 -3.22
CA ALA A 55 13.15 16.99 -4.10
C ALA A 55 13.53 17.10 -5.57
N LEU A 56 12.80 16.35 -6.42
CA LEU A 56 12.85 16.47 -7.87
C LEU A 56 11.45 16.19 -8.46
N THR A 57 11.25 16.66 -9.69
CA THR A 57 10.05 16.34 -10.48
C THR A 57 10.46 15.41 -11.62
N VAL A 58 9.78 14.27 -11.70
CA VAL A 58 9.89 13.33 -12.82
C VAL A 58 8.65 13.52 -13.69
N VAL A 59 8.83 13.66 -15.00
CA VAL A 59 7.70 13.80 -15.93
C VAL A 59 7.36 12.41 -16.48
N ALA A 60 6.13 11.96 -16.24
CA ALA A 60 5.62 10.72 -16.78
C ALA A 60 5.46 10.79 -18.30
N ASP A 61 5.27 9.67 -18.99
CA ASP A 61 5.14 9.55 -20.44
C ASP A 61 3.93 10.31 -21.00
N ASP A 62 2.88 10.48 -20.19
CA ASP A 62 1.68 11.27 -20.51
C ASP A 62 1.75 12.74 -20.02
N GLY A 63 2.92 13.17 -19.51
CA GLY A 63 3.16 14.55 -19.08
C GLY A 63 2.79 14.86 -17.63
N VAL A 64 2.28 13.89 -16.85
CA VAL A 64 1.97 14.10 -15.42
C VAL A 64 3.26 14.31 -14.64
N PRO A 65 3.42 15.42 -13.87
CA PRO A 65 4.58 15.62 -13.02
C PRO A 65 4.48 14.73 -11.77
N LEU A 66 5.48 13.88 -11.54
CA LEU A 66 5.60 13.01 -10.38
C LEU A 66 6.62 13.63 -9.41
N HIS A 67 6.21 13.83 -8.17
CA HIS A 67 7.08 14.32 -7.12
C HIS A 67 7.89 13.18 -6.52
N ALA A 68 9.21 13.33 -6.47
CA ALA A 68 10.10 12.37 -5.83
C ALA A 68 11.10 13.08 -4.92
N GLU A 69 11.59 12.36 -3.92
CA GLU A 69 12.61 12.82 -2.99
C GLU A 69 13.71 11.76 -2.84
N ILE A 70 14.95 12.22 -2.73
CA ILE A 70 16.13 11.38 -2.55
C ILE A 70 16.77 11.67 -1.22
N ASN A 71 17.02 10.63 -0.43
CA ASN A 71 17.76 10.66 0.82
C ASN A 71 18.96 9.71 0.76
N GLY A 72 19.93 9.89 1.65
CA GLY A 72 21.13 9.09 1.72
C GLY A 72 22.22 9.49 0.72
N PRO A 73 23.36 8.78 0.72
CA PRO A 73 24.52 9.09 -0.12
C PRO A 73 24.22 8.88 -1.61
N ASP A 74 24.68 9.78 -2.47
CA ASP A 74 24.53 9.64 -3.92
C ASP A 74 25.37 8.50 -4.50
N ASP A 75 26.47 8.13 -3.83
CA ASP A 75 27.41 7.05 -4.18
C ASP A 75 27.13 5.73 -3.46
N ALA A 76 25.97 5.60 -2.80
CA ALA A 76 25.58 4.36 -2.14
C ALA A 76 25.56 3.18 -3.12
N PRO A 77 26.01 1.98 -2.70
CA PRO A 77 26.12 0.81 -3.59
C PRO A 77 24.77 0.28 -4.07
N VAL A 78 23.68 0.64 -3.41
CA VAL A 78 22.30 0.19 -3.72
C VAL A 78 21.37 1.38 -3.65
N THR A 79 20.43 1.45 -4.61
CA THR A 79 19.29 2.37 -4.53
C THR A 79 18.04 1.60 -4.10
N VAL A 80 17.29 2.10 -3.13
CA VAL A 80 15.98 1.56 -2.72
C VAL A 80 14.88 2.51 -3.17
N VAL A 81 13.89 2.00 -3.91
CA VAL A 81 12.75 2.81 -4.39
C VAL A 81 11.47 2.35 -3.70
N PHE A 82 10.77 3.29 -3.08
CA PHE A 82 9.59 3.03 -2.25
C PHE A 82 8.30 3.44 -2.96
N CYS A 83 7.37 2.50 -3.11
CA CYS A 83 6.06 2.68 -3.72
C CYS A 83 4.99 2.57 -2.64
N HIS A 84 4.27 3.67 -2.36
CA HIS A 84 3.23 3.73 -1.32
C HIS A 84 1.90 3.10 -1.74
N GLY A 85 1.00 2.89 -0.78
CA GLY A 85 -0.33 2.33 -1.00
C GLY A 85 -1.36 3.35 -1.51
N TYR A 86 -2.54 2.83 -1.86
CA TYR A 86 -3.72 3.61 -2.23
C TYR A 86 -4.10 4.60 -1.13
N THR A 87 -4.48 5.81 -1.50
CA THR A 87 -4.80 6.95 -0.62
C THR A 87 -3.65 7.46 0.25
N LEU A 88 -2.45 6.94 0.07
CA LEU A 88 -1.27 7.34 0.82
C LEU A 88 -0.40 8.34 0.04
N SER A 89 0.72 8.71 0.61
CA SER A 89 1.81 9.45 -0.03
C SER A 89 3.16 8.89 0.40
N GLN A 90 4.25 9.36 -0.20
CA GLN A 90 5.60 8.98 0.19
C GLN A 90 5.91 9.22 1.68
N ASP A 91 5.16 10.11 2.32
CA ASP A 91 5.38 10.44 3.74
C ASP A 91 5.05 9.26 4.67
N VAL A 92 4.23 8.27 4.21
CA VAL A 92 3.94 7.05 4.98
C VAL A 92 5.19 6.24 5.32
N TRP A 93 6.28 6.42 4.57
CA TRP A 93 7.57 5.78 4.78
C TRP A 93 8.45 6.48 5.82
N HIS A 94 7.84 7.14 6.80
CA HIS A 94 8.51 7.95 7.81
C HIS A 94 9.67 7.23 8.50
N TYR A 95 9.42 6.04 9.06
CA TYR A 95 10.43 5.25 9.76
C TYR A 95 11.51 4.70 8.84
N GLN A 96 11.15 4.28 7.62
CA GLN A 96 12.11 3.81 6.62
C GLN A 96 13.04 4.94 6.19
N ARG A 97 12.49 6.14 6.02
CA ARG A 97 13.27 7.34 5.69
C ARG A 97 14.22 7.71 6.82
N ARG A 98 13.75 7.67 8.07
CA ARG A 98 14.54 8.00 9.25
C ARG A 98 15.70 7.03 9.45
N ASP A 99 15.43 5.73 9.36
CA ASP A 99 16.35 4.70 9.86
C ASP A 99 17.28 4.14 8.77
N LEU A 100 16.91 4.21 7.48
CA LEU A 100 17.67 3.58 6.39
C LEU A 100 18.55 4.56 5.59
N ALA A 101 18.44 5.87 5.82
CA ALA A 101 19.12 6.89 5.03
C ALA A 101 20.67 6.78 5.05
N ALA A 102 21.25 6.16 6.08
CA ALA A 102 22.69 5.92 6.18
C ALA A 102 23.15 4.65 5.42
N ALA A 103 22.22 3.72 5.12
CA ALA A 103 22.54 2.40 4.58
C ALA A 103 22.49 2.31 3.05
N ALA A 104 21.70 3.17 2.40
CA ALA A 104 21.46 3.14 0.97
C ALA A 104 21.00 4.51 0.45
N ARG A 105 21.01 4.66 -0.87
CA ARG A 105 20.34 5.76 -1.54
C ARG A 105 18.84 5.45 -1.62
N LEU A 106 18.01 6.24 -0.96
CA LEU A 106 16.58 6.03 -0.84
C LEU A 106 15.83 6.98 -1.77
N VAL A 107 14.92 6.44 -2.56
CA VAL A 107 14.02 7.21 -3.43
C VAL A 107 12.59 7.00 -2.95
N PHE A 108 11.95 8.07 -2.54
CA PHE A 108 10.54 8.12 -2.21
C PHE A 108 9.82 8.94 -3.26
N TRP A 109 8.65 8.52 -3.71
CA TRP A 109 7.89 9.25 -4.71
C TRP A 109 6.40 9.13 -4.45
N ASP A 110 5.68 10.16 -4.83
CA ASP A 110 4.22 10.18 -4.79
C ASP A 110 3.68 9.64 -6.12
N GLN A 111 2.86 8.60 -6.07
CA GLN A 111 2.18 8.09 -7.25
C GLN A 111 1.22 9.16 -7.79
N ARG A 112 0.93 9.16 -9.10
CA ARG A 112 0.03 10.14 -9.73
C ARG A 112 -1.27 10.32 -8.95
N GLY A 113 -1.74 11.56 -8.86
CA GLY A 113 -2.93 11.93 -8.09
C GLY A 113 -2.75 11.98 -6.58
N HIS A 114 -1.67 11.43 -6.03
CA HIS A 114 -1.39 11.37 -4.60
C HIS A 114 -0.32 12.38 -4.17
N GLY A 115 -0.32 12.72 -2.89
CA GLY A 115 0.70 13.57 -2.28
C GLY A 115 0.92 14.89 -3.04
N ARG A 116 2.16 15.10 -3.49
CA ARG A 116 2.62 16.30 -4.23
C ARG A 116 2.71 16.08 -5.74
N SER A 117 2.37 14.87 -6.23
CA SER A 117 2.32 14.58 -7.66
C SER A 117 1.12 15.21 -8.35
N GLY A 118 1.24 15.40 -9.66
CA GLY A 118 0.19 15.96 -10.50
C GLY A 118 -1.07 15.10 -10.52
N GLN A 119 -2.20 15.76 -10.77
CA GLN A 119 -3.48 15.07 -10.95
C GLN A 119 -3.48 14.23 -12.22
N CYS A 120 -4.23 13.14 -12.21
CA CYS A 120 -4.45 12.25 -13.34
C CYS A 120 -5.89 12.36 -13.85
N SER A 121 -6.10 12.05 -15.13
CA SER A 121 -7.45 11.81 -15.64
C SER A 121 -7.98 10.46 -15.10
N GLN A 122 -9.28 10.26 -15.13
CA GLN A 122 -9.86 9.00 -14.68
C GLN A 122 -9.34 7.81 -15.52
N GLU A 123 -9.11 8.02 -16.81
CA GLU A 123 -8.61 7.01 -17.74
C GLU A 123 -7.14 6.64 -17.48
N SER A 124 -6.33 7.59 -16.98
CA SER A 124 -4.90 7.37 -16.69
C SER A 124 -4.63 6.91 -15.26
N CYS A 125 -5.65 6.85 -14.38
CA CYS A 125 -5.54 6.30 -13.03
C CYS A 125 -5.67 4.76 -13.06
N THR A 126 -4.67 4.06 -13.60
CA THR A 126 -4.64 2.58 -13.71
C THR A 126 -3.37 2.00 -13.09
N ILE A 127 -3.43 0.72 -12.67
CA ILE A 127 -2.24 0.04 -12.15
C ILE A 127 -1.16 -0.10 -13.25
N SER A 128 -1.57 -0.33 -14.48
CA SER A 128 -0.64 -0.37 -15.62
C SER A 128 0.12 0.95 -15.79
N GLN A 129 -0.56 2.10 -15.67
CA GLN A 129 0.08 3.41 -15.77
C GLN A 129 1.02 3.68 -14.58
N LEU A 130 0.68 3.19 -13.37
CA LEU A 130 1.61 3.28 -12.23
C LEU A 130 2.92 2.50 -12.48
N GLY A 131 2.85 1.38 -13.21
CA GLY A 131 4.06 0.66 -13.66
C GLY A 131 4.94 1.51 -14.59
N ALA A 132 4.33 2.19 -15.58
CA ALA A 132 5.04 3.11 -16.47
C ALA A 132 5.63 4.33 -15.70
N ASP A 133 4.89 4.87 -14.73
CA ASP A 133 5.38 5.92 -13.85
C ASP A 133 6.62 5.48 -13.05
N LEU A 134 6.57 4.27 -12.47
CA LEU A 134 7.72 3.72 -11.75
C LEU A 134 8.92 3.53 -12.67
N TYR A 135 8.72 3.14 -13.93
CA TYR A 135 9.79 3.10 -14.92
C TYR A 135 10.43 4.47 -15.13
N ALA A 136 9.62 5.53 -15.32
CA ALA A 136 10.10 6.89 -15.45
C ALA A 136 10.87 7.35 -14.19
N VAL A 137 10.37 7.03 -13.00
CA VAL A 137 11.05 7.31 -11.72
C VAL A 137 12.41 6.60 -11.66
N LEU A 138 12.48 5.32 -12.02
CA LEU A 138 13.74 4.57 -12.07
C LEU A 138 14.75 5.18 -13.05
N ALA A 139 14.29 5.55 -14.25
CA ALA A 139 15.14 6.17 -15.25
C ALA A 139 15.72 7.52 -14.78
N ALA A 140 14.93 8.32 -14.07
CA ALA A 140 15.34 9.63 -13.57
C ALA A 140 16.21 9.55 -12.30
N THR A 141 15.93 8.59 -11.41
CA THR A 141 16.54 8.57 -10.07
C THR A 141 17.63 7.52 -9.90
N ALA A 142 17.68 6.50 -10.75
CA ALA A 142 18.67 5.42 -10.71
C ALA A 142 19.21 5.06 -12.11
N PRO A 143 19.71 6.03 -12.91
CA PRO A 143 20.11 5.79 -14.31
C PRO A 143 21.38 4.95 -14.45
N GLY A 144 22.23 4.91 -13.42
CA GLY A 144 23.52 4.20 -13.43
C GLY A 144 23.39 2.68 -13.27
N PRO A 145 24.53 1.96 -13.25
CA PRO A 145 24.56 0.50 -13.14
C PRO A 145 24.26 -0.02 -11.72
N ALA A 146 24.21 0.85 -10.71
CA ALA A 146 23.95 0.44 -9.33
C ALA A 146 22.64 -0.36 -9.22
N PRO A 147 22.63 -1.47 -8.47
CA PRO A 147 21.44 -2.30 -8.27
C PRO A 147 20.32 -1.53 -7.56
N VAL A 148 19.09 -1.93 -7.85
CA VAL A 148 17.88 -1.35 -7.27
C VAL A 148 17.13 -2.43 -6.49
N VAL A 149 16.73 -2.09 -5.27
CA VAL A 149 15.72 -2.82 -4.49
C VAL A 149 14.40 -2.04 -4.56
N LEU A 150 13.31 -2.73 -4.92
CA LEU A 150 11.97 -2.15 -4.94
C LEU A 150 11.21 -2.54 -3.68
N VAL A 151 10.57 -1.59 -3.03
CA VAL A 151 9.73 -1.81 -1.83
C VAL A 151 8.34 -1.27 -2.12
N GLY A 152 7.34 -2.14 -2.10
CA GLY A 152 5.96 -1.76 -2.39
C GLY A 152 5.00 -2.16 -1.28
N HIS A 153 4.18 -1.20 -0.83
CA HIS A 153 3.11 -1.42 0.13
C HIS A 153 1.75 -1.35 -0.58
N SER A 154 0.91 -2.38 -0.41
CA SER A 154 -0.46 -2.40 -0.94
C SER A 154 -0.47 -2.12 -2.46
N MET A 155 -1.15 -1.09 -2.94
CA MET A 155 -1.12 -0.64 -4.35
C MET A 155 0.31 -0.42 -4.88
N GLY A 156 1.28 -0.04 -4.03
CA GLY A 156 2.68 0.07 -4.43
C GLY A 156 3.31 -1.28 -4.81
N GLY A 157 2.86 -2.38 -4.22
CA GLY A 157 3.23 -3.74 -4.66
C GLY A 157 2.65 -4.07 -6.04
N MET A 158 1.39 -3.68 -6.30
CA MET A 158 0.74 -3.81 -7.61
C MET A 158 1.49 -2.99 -8.68
N THR A 159 1.96 -1.78 -8.33
CA THR A 159 2.81 -0.94 -9.18
C THR A 159 4.10 -1.64 -9.58
N ILE A 160 4.76 -2.33 -8.63
CA ILE A 160 5.97 -3.12 -8.92
C ILE A 160 5.66 -4.30 -9.82
N MET A 161 4.54 -4.99 -9.60
CA MET A 161 4.10 -6.09 -10.47
C MET A 161 3.79 -5.60 -11.89
N ALA A 162 3.13 -4.45 -12.04
CA ALA A 162 2.89 -3.85 -13.34
C ALA A 162 4.20 -3.48 -14.07
N LEU A 163 5.19 -2.94 -13.36
CA LEU A 163 6.53 -2.72 -13.91
C LEU A 163 7.18 -4.04 -14.36
N ALA A 164 7.08 -5.10 -13.55
CA ALA A 164 7.66 -6.40 -13.87
C ALA A 164 7.03 -7.01 -15.14
N ARG A 165 5.73 -6.86 -15.33
CA ARG A 165 5.04 -7.29 -16.54
C ARG A 165 5.46 -6.49 -17.77
N GLN A 166 5.62 -5.16 -17.63
CA GLN A 166 5.94 -4.25 -18.74
C GLN A 166 7.42 -4.28 -19.12
N HIS A 167 8.31 -4.42 -18.13
CA HIS A 167 9.75 -4.32 -18.25
C HIS A 167 10.47 -5.51 -17.59
N PRO A 168 10.19 -6.75 -18.03
CA PRO A 168 10.79 -7.96 -17.43
C PRO A 168 12.31 -8.01 -17.56
N GLU A 169 12.90 -7.26 -18.49
CA GLU A 169 14.33 -7.16 -18.71
C GLU A 169 15.08 -6.43 -17.59
N LEU A 170 14.38 -5.64 -16.79
CA LEU A 170 14.97 -4.95 -15.65
C LEU A 170 15.28 -5.90 -14.48
N PHE A 171 14.50 -7.00 -14.36
CA PHE A 171 14.58 -7.90 -13.21
C PHE A 171 15.71 -8.91 -13.36
N GLY A 172 16.70 -8.81 -12.49
CA GLY A 172 18.01 -9.45 -12.50
C GLY A 172 19.13 -8.46 -12.77
N PRO A 173 19.18 -7.83 -13.96
CA PRO A 173 20.27 -6.89 -14.29
C PRO A 173 20.21 -5.57 -13.51
N LYS A 174 19.03 -5.01 -13.26
CA LYS A 174 18.86 -3.70 -12.61
C LYS A 174 18.13 -3.82 -11.28
N VAL A 175 16.96 -4.42 -11.28
CA VAL A 175 16.20 -4.74 -10.06
C VAL A 175 16.75 -6.05 -9.51
N THR A 176 17.38 -6.01 -8.35
CA THR A 176 18.07 -7.14 -7.74
C THR A 176 17.39 -7.65 -6.46
N GLY A 177 16.28 -7.04 -6.06
CA GLY A 177 15.49 -7.49 -4.92
C GLY A 177 14.15 -6.75 -4.85
N VAL A 178 13.13 -7.42 -4.30
CA VAL A 178 11.78 -6.86 -4.14
C VAL A 178 11.22 -7.20 -2.76
N VAL A 179 10.64 -6.20 -2.09
CA VAL A 179 9.81 -6.37 -0.88
C VAL A 179 8.37 -6.01 -1.22
N LEU A 180 7.47 -6.95 -1.05
CA LEU A 180 6.03 -6.77 -1.21
C LEU A 180 5.35 -6.82 0.15
N ILE A 181 4.67 -5.75 0.55
CA ILE A 181 4.09 -5.61 1.89
C ILE A 181 2.58 -5.43 1.76
N SER A 182 1.79 -6.33 2.40
CA SER A 182 0.32 -6.23 2.45
C SER A 182 -0.30 -5.99 1.06
N THR A 183 0.04 -6.83 0.08
CA THR A 183 -0.39 -6.67 -1.32
C THR A 183 -0.83 -7.99 -1.95
N VAL A 184 -1.46 -7.91 -3.10
CA VAL A 184 -1.95 -9.05 -3.90
C VAL A 184 -1.68 -8.82 -5.38
N ALA A 185 -1.72 -9.91 -6.17
CA ALA A 185 -1.59 -9.84 -7.63
C ALA A 185 -2.94 -9.64 -8.34
N ASP A 186 -4.05 -9.90 -7.68
CA ASP A 186 -5.41 -9.90 -8.24
C ASP A 186 -6.49 -9.87 -7.14
N ASP A 187 -7.76 -9.95 -7.55
CA ASP A 187 -8.93 -10.18 -6.71
C ASP A 187 -9.05 -9.29 -5.44
N VAL A 188 -8.84 -8.00 -5.61
CA VAL A 188 -9.08 -7.03 -4.53
C VAL A 188 -10.58 -6.92 -4.26
N ASP A 189 -11.03 -7.41 -3.11
CA ASP A 189 -12.41 -7.19 -2.63
C ASP A 189 -12.47 -6.04 -1.62
N PRO A 190 -12.83 -4.83 -2.06
CA PRO A 190 -12.84 -3.67 -1.20
C PRO A 190 -13.98 -3.68 -0.16
N THR A 191 -14.78 -4.74 -0.12
CA THR A 191 -15.84 -4.89 0.90
C THR A 191 -15.41 -5.78 2.07
N LEU A 192 -14.22 -6.38 2.03
CA LEU A 192 -13.76 -7.31 3.06
C LEU A 192 -13.67 -6.67 4.46
N TRP A 193 -13.38 -5.37 4.53
CA TRP A 193 -13.34 -4.62 5.79
C TRP A 193 -14.74 -4.31 6.37
N LEU A 194 -15.82 -4.53 5.59
CA LEU A 194 -17.18 -4.34 6.06
C LEU A 194 -17.70 -5.59 6.80
N PRO A 195 -18.59 -5.42 7.79
CA PRO A 195 -19.31 -6.55 8.37
C PRO A 195 -19.97 -7.40 7.29
N VAL A 196 -19.91 -8.74 7.41
CA VAL A 196 -20.38 -9.70 6.39
C VAL A 196 -21.80 -9.39 5.91
N LEU A 197 -22.69 -8.97 6.83
CA LEU A 197 -24.07 -8.61 6.51
C LEU A 197 -24.19 -7.38 5.59
N LEU A 198 -23.23 -6.47 5.59
CA LEU A 198 -23.22 -5.26 4.77
C LEU A 198 -22.55 -5.44 3.41
N ARG A 199 -21.73 -6.49 3.23
CA ARG A 199 -20.99 -6.73 2.00
C ARG A 199 -21.85 -6.82 0.74
N PRO A 200 -22.99 -7.55 0.72
CA PRO A 200 -23.82 -7.63 -0.47
C PRO A 200 -24.37 -6.26 -0.90
N VAL A 201 -24.82 -5.48 0.08
CA VAL A 201 -25.34 -4.11 -0.17
C VAL A 201 -24.22 -3.19 -0.62
N ALA A 202 -23.07 -3.24 0.04
CA ALA A 202 -21.90 -2.44 -0.31
C ALA A 202 -21.40 -2.74 -1.74
N ARG A 203 -21.30 -4.00 -2.14
CA ARG A 203 -20.93 -4.39 -3.52
C ARG A 203 -21.86 -3.80 -4.57
N GLN A 204 -23.17 -3.73 -4.29
CA GLN A 204 -24.15 -3.16 -5.22
C GLN A 204 -24.11 -1.62 -5.26
N VAL A 205 -23.80 -0.97 -4.14
CA VAL A 205 -23.91 0.49 -3.97
C VAL A 205 -22.57 1.19 -4.16
N ALA A 206 -21.46 0.56 -3.78
CA ALA A 206 -20.14 1.19 -3.80
C ALA A 206 -19.74 1.70 -5.19
N THR A 207 -19.84 0.85 -6.22
CA THR A 207 -19.47 1.23 -7.59
C THR A 207 -20.31 2.41 -8.13
N PRO A 208 -21.66 2.40 -8.07
CA PRO A 208 -22.45 3.54 -8.54
C PRO A 208 -22.24 4.81 -7.68
N VAL A 209 -22.03 4.65 -6.37
CA VAL A 209 -21.70 5.79 -5.49
C VAL A 209 -20.37 6.39 -5.87
N MET A 210 -19.32 5.58 -6.03
CA MET A 210 -17.99 6.05 -6.43
C MET A 210 -18.01 6.74 -7.79
N ARG A 211 -18.75 6.20 -8.78
CA ARG A 211 -18.99 6.88 -10.07
C ARG A 211 -19.72 8.22 -9.90
N GLY A 212 -20.70 8.29 -9.00
CA GLY A 212 -21.48 9.50 -8.76
C GLY A 212 -20.73 10.58 -7.99
N VAL A 213 -19.69 10.21 -7.22
CA VAL A 213 -18.89 11.12 -6.39
C VAL A 213 -17.71 11.71 -7.17
N SER A 214 -17.25 11.05 -8.24
CA SER A 214 -16.04 11.42 -8.98
C SER A 214 -16.11 12.77 -9.70
N THR A 215 -17.27 13.41 -9.84
CA THR A 215 -17.43 14.61 -10.67
C THR A 215 -18.14 15.79 -9.98
N GLY A 216 -17.62 16.99 -10.21
CA GLY A 216 -18.28 18.27 -10.02
C GLY A 216 -18.65 18.63 -8.56
N ARG A 217 -19.87 19.20 -8.36
CA ARG A 217 -20.33 19.70 -7.06
C ARG A 217 -20.47 18.59 -6.00
N ARG A 218 -20.68 17.33 -6.40
CA ARG A 218 -20.79 16.19 -5.48
C ARG A 218 -19.45 15.85 -4.87
N ALA A 219 -18.37 15.89 -5.64
CA ALA A 219 -16.99 15.69 -5.12
C ALA A 219 -16.67 16.74 -4.04
N ALA A 220 -16.97 18.03 -4.30
CA ALA A 220 -16.73 19.09 -3.33
C ALA A 220 -17.55 18.96 -2.03
N LEU A 221 -18.81 18.48 -2.13
CA LEU A 221 -19.65 18.23 -0.95
C LEU A 221 -19.10 17.04 -0.14
N THR A 222 -18.76 15.95 -0.82
CA THR A 222 -18.17 14.76 -0.18
C THR A 222 -16.85 15.09 0.51
N GLU A 223 -16.03 15.94 -0.11
CA GLU A 223 -14.79 16.44 0.48
C GLU A 223 -15.04 17.20 1.80
N ARG A 224 -16.04 18.10 1.81
CA ARG A 224 -16.42 18.84 3.04
C ARG A 224 -16.92 17.93 4.15
N VAL A 225 -17.73 16.93 3.82
CA VAL A 225 -18.24 15.95 4.80
C VAL A 225 -17.09 15.11 5.35
N ARG A 226 -16.17 14.69 4.50
CA ARG A 226 -14.97 13.93 4.90
C ARG A 226 -14.09 14.73 5.86
N HIS A 227 -13.90 16.02 5.62
CA HIS A 227 -13.13 16.89 6.52
C HIS A 227 -13.82 17.17 7.86
N ALA A 228 -15.16 17.09 7.91
CA ALA A 228 -15.92 17.31 9.14
C ALA A 228 -15.98 16.06 10.06
N GLY A 229 -15.72 14.86 9.54
CA GLY A 229 -15.88 13.58 10.25
C GLY A 229 -14.64 13.07 10.98
N GLY A 230 -13.81 13.93 11.58
CA GLY A 230 -12.49 13.58 12.11
C GLY A 230 -12.48 12.40 13.11
N ASP A 231 -13.42 12.33 14.04
CA ASP A 231 -13.45 11.25 15.03
C ASP A 231 -13.82 9.89 14.41
N LEU A 232 -14.79 9.87 13.50
CA LEU A 232 -15.15 8.65 12.77
C LEU A 232 -14.04 8.21 11.81
N ALA A 233 -13.36 9.15 11.18
CA ALA A 233 -12.20 8.85 10.32
C ALA A 233 -11.05 8.24 11.13
N PHE A 234 -10.74 8.78 12.31
CA PHE A 234 -9.76 8.21 13.24
C PHE A 234 -10.11 6.78 13.64
N LEU A 235 -11.36 6.52 14.06
CA LEU A 235 -11.83 5.17 14.43
C LEU A 235 -11.75 4.20 13.25
N SER A 236 -12.17 4.65 12.07
CA SER A 236 -12.12 3.84 10.86
C SER A 236 -10.68 3.48 10.48
N THR A 237 -9.79 4.45 10.46
CA THR A 237 -8.36 4.26 10.20
C THR A 237 -7.75 3.30 11.23
N ARG A 238 -8.04 3.53 12.53
CA ARG A 238 -7.57 2.65 13.61
C ARG A 238 -8.03 1.21 13.44
N TYR A 239 -9.29 1.01 13.09
CA TYR A 239 -9.87 -0.32 12.95
C TYR A 239 -9.41 -1.02 11.66
N ILE A 240 -9.36 -0.31 10.54
CA ILE A 240 -9.11 -0.92 9.23
C ILE A 240 -7.62 -1.15 9.00
N ALA A 241 -6.78 -0.16 9.33
CA ALA A 241 -5.37 -0.19 8.96
C ALA A 241 -4.47 -0.89 9.98
N PHE A 242 -4.87 -0.96 11.26
CA PHE A 242 -3.99 -1.43 12.33
C PHE A 242 -4.52 -2.70 13.00
N GLY A 243 -3.64 -3.69 13.20
CA GLY A 243 -3.92 -4.95 13.90
C GLY A 243 -3.56 -4.88 15.39
N ALA A 244 -2.41 -4.28 15.71
CA ALA A 244 -1.92 -4.21 17.08
C ALA A 244 -2.91 -3.51 18.03
N PRO A 245 -3.18 -4.09 19.22
CA PRO A 245 -4.09 -3.46 20.19
C PRO A 245 -3.55 -2.13 20.75
N ALA A 246 -2.23 -1.95 20.78
CA ALA A 246 -1.54 -0.83 21.44
C ALA A 246 -0.82 0.11 20.45
N VAL A 247 -1.47 0.46 19.33
CA VAL A 247 -0.93 1.49 18.43
C VAL A 247 -1.11 2.87 19.04
N SER A 248 -0.06 3.68 18.97
CA SER A 248 -0.05 5.06 19.44
C SER A 248 -1.07 5.94 18.72
N PRO A 249 -1.80 6.79 19.45
CA PRO A 249 -2.73 7.74 18.86
C PRO A 249 -2.10 8.61 17.77
N SER A 250 -0.87 9.11 17.98
CA SER A 250 -0.13 9.92 17.00
C SER A 250 0.12 9.22 15.68
N VAL A 251 0.38 7.90 15.69
CA VAL A 251 0.56 7.10 14.47
C VAL A 251 -0.76 6.99 13.70
N VAL A 252 -1.88 6.80 14.42
CA VAL A 252 -3.22 6.73 13.80
C VAL A 252 -3.60 8.08 13.20
N ASP A 253 -3.43 9.18 13.95
CA ASP A 253 -3.68 10.55 13.47
C ASP A 253 -2.78 10.91 12.26
N TYR A 254 -1.53 10.41 12.25
CA TYR A 254 -0.63 10.59 11.13
C TYR A 254 -1.13 9.92 9.85
N LEU A 255 -1.48 8.63 9.94
CA LEU A 255 -1.98 7.88 8.81
C LEU A 255 -3.32 8.46 8.29
N GLU A 256 -4.24 8.83 9.21
CA GLU A 256 -5.52 9.45 8.86
C GLU A 256 -5.31 10.76 8.10
N ARG A 257 -4.37 11.59 8.54
CA ARG A 257 -4.02 12.85 7.87
C ARG A 257 -3.52 12.62 6.44
N ILE A 258 -2.66 11.61 6.22
CA ILE A 258 -2.19 11.24 4.88
C ILE A 258 -3.37 10.79 4.01
N ILE A 259 -4.20 9.87 4.49
CA ILE A 259 -5.38 9.36 3.77
C ILE A 259 -6.31 10.52 3.39
N ARG A 260 -6.56 11.43 4.32
CA ARG A 260 -7.45 12.59 4.12
C ARG A 260 -6.90 13.60 3.11
N ALA A 261 -5.60 13.66 2.90
CA ALA A 261 -4.99 14.55 1.93
C ALA A 261 -5.25 14.13 0.47
N THR A 262 -5.57 12.84 0.22
CA THR A 262 -5.84 12.36 -1.15
C THR A 262 -7.21 12.84 -1.63
N PRO A 263 -7.33 13.53 -2.78
CA PRO A 263 -8.59 14.03 -3.30
C PRO A 263 -9.61 12.91 -3.57
N VAL A 264 -10.89 13.15 -3.26
CA VAL A 264 -11.96 12.16 -3.45
C VAL A 264 -12.09 11.67 -4.89
N GLY A 265 -11.82 12.55 -5.87
CA GLY A 265 -11.80 12.17 -7.29
C GLY A 265 -10.74 11.11 -7.61
N VAL A 266 -9.55 11.23 -7.02
CA VAL A 266 -8.45 10.26 -7.15
C VAL A 266 -8.81 8.95 -6.43
N VAL A 267 -9.40 9.04 -5.23
CA VAL A 267 -9.92 7.87 -4.51
C VAL A 267 -10.91 7.09 -5.38
N ALA A 268 -11.88 7.77 -6.00
CA ALA A 268 -12.87 7.14 -6.85
C ALA A 268 -12.27 6.52 -8.13
N ALA A 269 -11.30 7.20 -8.77
CA ALA A 269 -10.65 6.72 -9.98
C ALA A 269 -9.84 5.43 -9.73
N PHE A 270 -8.97 5.44 -8.73
CA PHE A 270 -8.17 4.25 -8.40
C PHE A 270 -8.98 3.10 -7.78
N TYR A 271 -10.13 3.38 -7.15
CA TYR A 271 -11.04 2.33 -6.72
C TYR A 271 -11.43 1.38 -7.86
N HIS A 272 -11.72 1.93 -9.05
CA HIS A 272 -12.01 1.12 -10.23
C HIS A 272 -10.79 0.35 -10.74
N ALA A 273 -9.61 0.98 -10.71
CA ALA A 273 -8.37 0.33 -11.10
C ALA A 273 -8.05 -0.88 -10.21
N LEU A 274 -8.28 -0.75 -8.90
CA LEU A 274 -8.09 -1.83 -7.94
C LEU A 274 -9.05 -3.01 -8.17
N LEU A 275 -10.31 -2.74 -8.54
CA LEU A 275 -11.30 -3.79 -8.86
C LEU A 275 -10.97 -4.56 -10.14
N GLN A 276 -10.16 -4.01 -11.03
CA GLN A 276 -9.78 -4.59 -12.33
C GLN A 276 -8.34 -5.10 -12.32
N HIS A 277 -7.69 -5.06 -11.17
CA HIS A 277 -6.30 -5.44 -11.02
C HIS A 277 -6.09 -6.94 -11.26
N ASP A 278 -5.19 -7.26 -12.19
CA ASP A 278 -4.66 -8.62 -12.41
C ASP A 278 -3.23 -8.51 -12.98
N GLU A 279 -2.27 -8.77 -12.13
CA GLU A 279 -0.83 -8.77 -12.46
C GLU A 279 -0.18 -10.14 -12.25
N ARG A 280 -0.95 -11.25 -12.25
CA ARG A 280 -0.43 -12.62 -12.09
C ARG A 280 0.65 -12.98 -13.10
N ALA A 281 0.56 -12.43 -14.31
CA ALA A 281 1.58 -12.64 -15.35
C ALA A 281 2.98 -12.14 -14.94
N ALA A 282 3.08 -11.21 -13.98
CA ALA A 282 4.34 -10.68 -13.48
C ALA A 282 5.07 -11.61 -12.50
N LEU A 283 4.38 -12.57 -11.88
CA LEU A 283 4.91 -13.33 -10.75
C LEU A 283 6.13 -14.19 -11.13
N SER A 284 6.13 -14.74 -12.35
CA SER A 284 7.30 -15.48 -12.87
C SER A 284 8.51 -14.57 -13.10
N VAL A 285 8.30 -13.31 -13.43
CA VAL A 285 9.37 -12.30 -13.60
C VAL A 285 9.94 -11.92 -12.25
N LEU A 286 9.08 -11.71 -11.24
CA LEU A 286 9.51 -11.44 -9.86
C LEU A 286 10.40 -12.56 -9.32
N GLY A 287 10.12 -13.84 -9.65
CA GLY A 287 10.93 -14.99 -9.26
C GLY A 287 12.36 -15.01 -9.82
N ARG A 288 12.73 -14.07 -10.69
CA ARG A 288 14.13 -13.92 -11.18
C ARG A 288 15.05 -13.25 -10.16
N VAL A 289 14.51 -12.65 -9.12
CA VAL A 289 15.24 -11.94 -8.08
C VAL A 289 14.76 -12.37 -6.70
N PRO A 290 15.55 -12.18 -5.62
CA PRO A 290 15.06 -12.39 -4.27
C PRO A 290 13.81 -11.55 -3.99
N VAL A 291 12.72 -12.20 -3.59
CA VAL A 291 11.46 -11.56 -3.20
C VAL A 291 11.15 -11.90 -1.75
N THR A 292 10.86 -10.87 -0.95
CA THR A 292 10.30 -11.05 0.39
C THR A 292 8.89 -10.48 0.42
N VAL A 293 7.92 -11.31 0.78
CA VAL A 293 6.53 -10.93 0.97
C VAL A 293 6.27 -10.80 2.47
N VAL A 294 5.75 -9.65 2.91
CA VAL A 294 5.45 -9.35 4.31
C VAL A 294 3.95 -9.22 4.49
N ALA A 295 3.37 -10.01 5.40
CA ALA A 295 1.93 -10.09 5.63
C ALA A 295 1.59 -9.87 7.10
N GLY A 296 0.64 -8.99 7.41
CA GLY A 296 0.05 -8.85 8.74
C GLY A 296 -1.02 -9.92 8.98
N GLU A 297 -0.96 -10.58 10.12
CA GLU A 297 -1.95 -11.63 10.47
C GLU A 297 -3.34 -11.03 10.72
N GLU A 298 -3.41 -9.77 11.13
CA GLU A 298 -4.64 -9.01 11.40
C GLU A 298 -5.00 -8.02 10.28
N ASP A 299 -4.45 -8.20 9.07
CA ASP A 299 -4.78 -7.35 7.93
C ASP A 299 -6.24 -7.56 7.49
N ARG A 300 -7.04 -6.49 7.61
CA ARG A 300 -8.47 -6.49 7.27
C ARG A 300 -8.76 -6.02 5.86
N LEU A 301 -7.76 -5.40 5.19
CA LEU A 301 -7.87 -4.96 3.81
C LEU A 301 -7.40 -6.04 2.83
N ILE A 302 -6.26 -6.65 3.13
CA ILE A 302 -5.69 -7.75 2.37
C ILE A 302 -5.52 -8.94 3.34
N PRO A 303 -6.50 -9.83 3.43
CA PRO A 303 -6.44 -10.97 4.34
C PRO A 303 -5.17 -11.79 4.15
N LEU A 304 -4.60 -12.28 5.26
CA LEU A 304 -3.36 -13.07 5.27
C LEU A 304 -3.31 -14.13 4.16
N ALA A 305 -4.41 -14.87 3.97
CA ALA A 305 -4.49 -15.93 2.96
C ALA A 305 -4.22 -15.45 1.52
N GLN A 306 -4.59 -14.21 1.18
CA GLN A 306 -4.31 -13.64 -0.15
C GLN A 306 -2.82 -13.32 -0.32
N THR A 307 -2.19 -12.75 0.70
CA THR A 307 -0.74 -12.47 0.67
C THR A 307 0.09 -13.76 0.72
N GLU A 308 -0.38 -14.79 1.44
CA GLU A 308 0.20 -16.14 1.41
C GLU A 308 0.10 -16.77 0.02
N GLY A 309 -1.06 -16.63 -0.63
CA GLY A 309 -1.27 -17.09 -2.02
C GLY A 309 -0.28 -16.41 -2.97
N LEU A 310 -0.14 -15.08 -2.88
CA LEU A 310 0.85 -14.34 -3.65
C LEU A 310 2.28 -14.87 -3.45
N ALA A 311 2.68 -15.08 -2.19
CA ALA A 311 4.02 -15.60 -1.89
C ALA A 311 4.24 -17.02 -2.45
N ALA A 312 3.21 -17.88 -2.42
CA ALA A 312 3.28 -19.23 -2.95
C ALA A 312 3.39 -19.28 -4.49
N GLU A 313 2.82 -18.30 -5.19
CA GLU A 313 2.86 -18.21 -6.65
C GLU A 313 4.16 -17.58 -7.19
N ILE A 314 4.90 -16.81 -6.38
CA ILE A 314 6.19 -16.24 -6.80
C ILE A 314 7.31 -17.27 -6.57
N PRO A 315 8.02 -17.75 -7.62
CA PRO A 315 9.08 -18.71 -7.46
C PRO A 315 10.19 -18.22 -6.51
N GLY A 316 10.46 -18.98 -5.44
CA GLY A 316 11.54 -18.68 -4.50
C GLY A 316 11.28 -17.52 -3.53
N ALA A 317 10.06 -17.01 -3.46
CA ALA A 317 9.72 -15.95 -2.50
C ALA A 317 9.81 -16.43 -1.04
N THR A 318 10.24 -15.53 -0.18
CA THR A 318 10.22 -15.72 1.28
C THR A 318 8.99 -15.02 1.85
N LEU A 319 8.18 -15.72 2.63
CA LEU A 319 7.04 -15.13 3.35
C LEU A 319 7.42 -14.80 4.79
N VAL A 320 7.17 -13.57 5.22
CA VAL A 320 7.28 -13.10 6.60
C VAL A 320 5.89 -12.77 7.12
N ARG A 321 5.37 -13.59 8.03
CA ARG A 321 4.13 -13.31 8.76
C ARG A 321 4.43 -12.46 9.97
N VAL A 322 3.58 -11.44 10.20
CA VAL A 322 3.76 -10.48 11.28
C VAL A 322 2.58 -10.59 12.24
N PRO A 323 2.76 -11.23 13.39
CA PRO A 323 1.72 -11.32 14.40
C PRO A 323 1.26 -9.94 14.89
N ASP A 324 -0.01 -9.83 15.23
CA ASP A 324 -0.60 -8.59 15.77
C ASP A 324 -0.34 -7.35 14.91
N ALA A 325 -0.22 -7.51 13.59
CA ALA A 325 -0.07 -6.39 12.64
C ALA A 325 -1.18 -6.41 11.61
N GLY A 326 -1.69 -5.22 11.28
CA GLY A 326 -2.72 -5.02 10.25
C GLY A 326 -2.10 -4.64 8.91
N HIS A 327 -2.85 -3.83 8.14
CA HIS A 327 -2.44 -3.38 6.82
C HIS A 327 -1.27 -2.40 6.87
N ALA A 328 -1.20 -1.54 7.90
CA ALA A 328 -0.17 -0.52 8.05
C ALA A 328 1.11 -1.05 8.74
N ILE A 329 1.57 -2.26 8.38
CA ILE A 329 2.77 -2.92 8.97
C ILE A 329 3.97 -1.98 8.99
N ILE A 330 4.15 -1.17 7.95
CA ILE A 330 5.24 -0.20 7.79
C ILE A 330 5.30 0.84 8.92
N LEU A 331 4.16 1.08 9.59
CA LEU A 331 4.04 1.96 10.75
C LEU A 331 3.89 1.18 12.05
N GLU A 332 3.34 -0.05 12.03
CA GLU A 332 3.13 -0.87 13.22
C GLU A 332 4.38 -1.63 13.66
N ARG A 333 5.20 -2.06 12.71
CA ARG A 333 6.40 -2.88 12.92
C ARG A 333 7.57 -2.38 12.08
N PRO A 334 7.93 -1.08 12.20
CA PRO A 334 8.94 -0.46 11.34
C PRO A 334 10.31 -1.15 11.44
N GLU A 335 10.70 -1.63 12.63
CA GLU A 335 11.99 -2.30 12.81
C GLU A 335 12.06 -3.63 12.06
N LEU A 336 10.95 -4.38 11.98
CA LEU A 336 10.88 -5.62 11.21
C LEU A 336 10.99 -5.31 9.72
N VAL A 337 10.22 -4.34 9.24
CA VAL A 337 10.25 -3.91 7.83
C VAL A 337 11.65 -3.42 7.44
N ASN A 338 12.27 -2.60 8.30
CA ASN A 338 13.62 -2.09 8.07
C ASN A 338 14.66 -3.21 8.04
N ARG A 339 14.56 -4.24 8.90
CA ARG A 339 15.44 -5.42 8.82
C ARG A 339 15.32 -6.17 7.50
N VAL A 340 14.08 -6.44 7.06
CA VAL A 340 13.82 -7.12 5.76
C VAL A 340 14.43 -6.32 4.61
N ILE A 341 14.27 -5.01 4.59
CA ILE A 341 14.85 -4.14 3.55
C ILE A 341 16.38 -4.17 3.63
N THR A 342 16.94 -4.06 4.82
CA THR A 342 18.41 -4.06 5.03
C THR A 342 19.06 -5.38 4.58
N GLU A 343 18.39 -6.51 4.81
CA GLU A 343 18.87 -7.82 4.33
C GLU A 343 18.94 -7.86 2.79
N LEU A 344 17.94 -7.31 2.09
CA LEU A 344 17.96 -7.24 0.64
C LEU A 344 18.98 -6.22 0.11
N ILE A 345 19.19 -5.09 0.80
CA ILE A 345 20.27 -4.15 0.47
C ILE A 345 21.62 -4.86 0.54
N ALA A 346 21.89 -5.59 1.62
CA ALA A 346 23.14 -6.31 1.81
C ALA A 346 23.38 -7.39 0.72
N ARG A 347 22.34 -8.16 0.37
CA ARG A 347 22.41 -9.16 -0.71
C ARG A 347 22.68 -8.50 -2.07
N SER A 348 22.01 -7.40 -2.37
CA SER A 348 22.18 -6.67 -3.63
C SER A 348 23.57 -6.04 -3.75
N ALA A 349 24.11 -5.49 -2.66
CA ALA A 349 25.46 -4.95 -2.61
C ALA A 349 26.55 -6.03 -2.82
N ALA A 350 26.32 -7.25 -2.32
CA ALA A 350 27.23 -8.38 -2.47
C ALA A 350 27.20 -9.03 -3.88
N GLY A 351 26.32 -8.57 -4.79
CA GLY A 351 26.16 -9.15 -6.13
C GLY A 351 25.56 -10.57 -6.14
N THR A 352 24.93 -10.99 -5.04
CA THR A 352 24.28 -12.29 -4.91
C THR A 352 22.83 -12.23 -5.40
N GLY A 353 22.66 -12.14 -6.73
CA GLY A 353 21.39 -12.47 -7.36
C GLY A 353 21.04 -13.96 -7.15
N PRO A 354 19.79 -14.41 -7.43
CA PRO A 354 19.44 -15.81 -7.37
C PRO A 354 20.44 -16.59 -8.24
N ARG A 355 21.11 -17.57 -7.68
CA ARG A 355 21.95 -18.50 -8.48
C ARG A 355 21.00 -19.14 -9.49
N ALA A 356 21.27 -18.93 -10.79
CA ALA A 356 20.68 -19.72 -11.84
C ALA A 356 20.81 -21.18 -11.40
N HIS A 357 19.72 -21.94 -11.40
CA HIS A 357 19.77 -23.38 -11.20
C HIS A 357 20.79 -23.91 -12.19
N ASP A 358 21.92 -24.37 -11.66
CA ASP A 358 22.96 -25.06 -12.41
C ASP A 358 22.34 -26.39 -12.89
N THR A 359 21.77 -26.35 -14.08
CA THR A 359 21.43 -27.55 -14.85
C THR A 359 22.72 -28.04 -15.53
N GLY A 360 23.73 -28.38 -14.71
CA GLY A 360 24.88 -29.08 -15.18
C GLY A 360 24.43 -30.40 -15.84
N PRO A 361 25.03 -30.76 -17.01
CA PRO A 361 24.67 -31.99 -17.69
C PRO A 361 25.02 -33.19 -16.78
N ARG A 362 24.02 -33.99 -16.46
CA ARG A 362 24.27 -35.32 -15.88
C ARG A 362 25.15 -36.11 -16.84
N ALA A 363 26.39 -36.36 -16.46
CA ALA A 363 27.28 -37.31 -17.15
C ALA A 363 26.64 -38.71 -16.99
N ASP A 364 26.07 -39.22 -18.08
CA ASP A 364 25.68 -40.61 -18.21
C ASP A 364 26.94 -41.47 -18.21
N GLY A 365 27.26 -42.04 -17.06
CA GLY A 365 28.30 -43.03 -16.90
C GLY A 365 27.83 -44.41 -17.39
N THR A 366 27.88 -44.65 -18.68
CA THR A 366 27.84 -46.03 -19.22
C THR A 366 29.24 -46.67 -19.09
N ALA A 367 29.45 -47.38 -18.00
CA ALA A 367 30.60 -48.28 -17.85
C ALA A 367 30.34 -49.54 -18.67
N ALA A 368 31.00 -49.67 -19.79
CA ALA A 368 31.13 -50.95 -20.53
C ALA A 368 31.93 -51.95 -19.68
N ARG A 369 31.27 -53.05 -19.29
CA ARG A 369 31.98 -54.22 -18.76
C ARG A 369 32.48 -55.04 -19.93
N SER A 370 33.77 -55.08 -20.14
CA SER A 370 34.48 -56.09 -20.92
C SER A 370 34.66 -57.34 -20.04
N ALA A 371 34.18 -58.51 -20.55
CA ALA A 371 34.50 -59.81 -19.99
C ALA A 371 35.77 -60.37 -20.64
N PRO A 372 36.63 -61.03 -19.91
CA PRO A 372 37.75 -61.79 -20.50
C PRO A 372 37.32 -63.21 -20.87
N ALA A 373 38.08 -63.78 -21.81
CA ALA A 373 37.97 -65.11 -22.40
C ALA A 373 38.14 -66.27 -21.38
#